data_a72465aa3e1c09f3e043b5f74638bfb0
#
_entry.id   a72465aa3e1c09f3e043b5f74638bfb0
#
_cell.length_a   1.000
_cell.length_b   1.000
_cell.length_c   1.000
_cell.angle_alpha   90.00
_cell.angle_beta   90.00
_cell.angle_gamma   90.00
#
_symmetry.space_group_name_H-M   'P 1'
#
loop_
_entity.id
_entity.type
_entity.pdbx_description
1 polymer ?
#
loop_
_entity_poly.entity_id
_entity_poly.type
_entity_poly.pdbx_seq_one_letter_code
_entity_poly.pdbx_strand_id
1 'polypeptide(L)'
;YLNRGPLSLSQKVIDRHDPFFTVCELSPISVLCFPPDLREIVFVIQSQSNSFHVRQAERRKVDLLKQAHSLTKKPPVVLLLHSLSDNQGDWSILPLLPYLSQSFGKNSSWIVFLEEETNVKMTKLVQVLTKFDKNKEWFLGKPLHDEESTIIHHYAFAENPSIFKYPDFVAAWAVSTPLVLRLADKVRNEPLKSDFTIDLKHEVALYIWDNGNGPHLTPVPELCTEPEDSPQTRHCATTLSTEPPLCGEPVNKEDIFVAVKTCRKFHSERVPVIKKTWEKDAFSLEYYSDHADPSIPTINLGVPNTER
;
A
#
# COMPACT_ATOMS: atom_id res chain seq x y z
N TYR A 1 -10.78 -11.06 66.96
CA TYR A 1 -12.16 -10.72 66.59
C TYR A 1 -12.14 -9.49 65.69
N LEU A 2 -12.11 -9.65 64.41
CA LEU A 2 -12.57 -8.65 63.44
C LEU A 2 -12.92 -9.36 62.12
N ASN A 3 -14.22 -9.46 61.93
CA ASN A 3 -14.90 -9.98 60.77
C ASN A 3 -14.70 -9.02 59.59
N ARG A 4 -14.07 -9.47 58.51
CA ARG A 4 -14.08 -8.77 57.22
C ARG A 4 -15.01 -9.49 56.28
N GLY A 5 -16.16 -8.91 56.00
CA GLY A 5 -17.10 -9.34 54.98
C GLY A 5 -16.54 -9.21 53.57
N PRO A 6 -17.10 -9.97 52.61
CA PRO A 6 -16.60 -9.98 51.23
C PRO A 6 -16.99 -8.70 50.47
N LEU A 7 -16.02 -8.14 49.75
CA LEU A 7 -16.22 -7.07 48.78
C LEU A 7 -17.12 -7.59 47.64
N SER A 8 -18.31 -7.03 47.49
CA SER A 8 -19.20 -7.28 46.37
C SER A 8 -18.59 -6.66 45.09
N LEU A 9 -18.11 -7.53 44.19
CA LEU A 9 -17.86 -7.18 42.79
C LEU A 9 -19.25 -6.94 42.15
N SER A 10 -19.55 -5.66 41.84
CA SER A 10 -20.69 -5.33 41.00
C SER A 10 -20.46 -5.93 39.61
N GLN A 11 -21.15 -7.00 39.28
CA GLN A 11 -21.27 -7.50 37.93
C GLN A 11 -21.96 -6.43 37.09
N LYS A 12 -21.18 -5.72 36.24
CA LYS A 12 -21.74 -4.99 35.11
C LYS A 12 -22.32 -6.04 34.16
N VAL A 13 -23.62 -6.01 33.97
CA VAL A 13 -24.31 -6.77 32.93
C VAL A 13 -23.76 -6.29 31.59
N ILE A 14 -23.04 -7.16 30.92
CA ILE A 14 -22.51 -6.86 29.56
C ILE A 14 -23.66 -7.14 28.60
N ASP A 15 -24.11 -6.10 27.92
CA ASP A 15 -25.14 -6.18 26.88
C ASP A 15 -24.54 -6.94 25.67
N ARG A 16 -25.12 -8.12 25.38
CA ARG A 16 -24.64 -9.02 24.30
C ARG A 16 -24.96 -8.52 22.88
N HIS A 17 -25.52 -7.33 22.73
CA HIS A 17 -25.87 -6.71 21.46
C HIS A 17 -24.99 -5.53 21.05
N ASP A 18 -23.90 -5.28 21.75
CA ASP A 18 -22.93 -4.28 21.31
C ASP A 18 -22.13 -4.82 20.11
N PRO A 19 -22.23 -4.19 18.90
CA PRO A 19 -21.55 -4.67 17.68
C PRO A 19 -20.02 -4.62 17.76
N PHE A 20 -19.46 -4.09 18.85
CA PHE A 20 -18.02 -3.95 19.06
C PHE A 20 -17.39 -5.07 19.89
N PHE A 21 -18.16 -6.06 20.36
CA PHE A 21 -17.59 -7.20 21.08
C PHE A 21 -17.39 -8.40 20.18
N THR A 22 -16.14 -8.63 19.77
CA THR A 22 -15.72 -9.84 19.08
C THR A 22 -14.92 -10.72 20.03
N VAL A 23 -15.32 -11.98 20.17
CA VAL A 23 -14.55 -13.00 20.89
C VAL A 23 -13.45 -13.49 19.96
N CYS A 24 -12.19 -13.31 20.34
CA CYS A 24 -11.06 -13.88 19.60
C CYS A 24 -10.96 -15.38 19.87
N GLU A 25 -11.39 -16.20 18.91
CA GLU A 25 -11.37 -17.68 19.00
C GLU A 25 -10.00 -18.29 18.63
N LEU A 26 -8.92 -17.90 19.28
CA LEU A 26 -7.60 -18.50 18.98
C LEU A 26 -6.78 -18.90 20.22
N SER A 27 -7.41 -19.03 21.40
CA SER A 27 -6.69 -19.50 22.58
C SER A 27 -7.67 -20.12 23.59
N PRO A 28 -7.28 -21.18 24.34
CA PRO A 28 -8.11 -21.78 25.39
C PRO A 28 -8.37 -20.86 26.60
N ILE A 29 -7.84 -19.66 26.59
CA ILE A 29 -8.12 -18.59 27.55
C ILE A 29 -8.85 -17.49 26.80
N SER A 30 -10.13 -17.26 27.10
CA SER A 30 -10.93 -16.16 26.53
C SER A 30 -10.32 -14.81 26.93
N VAL A 31 -9.40 -14.32 26.10
CA VAL A 31 -8.90 -12.96 26.23
C VAL A 31 -9.94 -12.04 25.58
N LEU A 32 -10.54 -11.16 26.37
CA LEU A 32 -11.39 -10.09 25.85
C LEU A 32 -10.52 -9.14 25.01
N CYS A 33 -10.55 -9.30 23.70
CA CYS A 33 -9.92 -8.37 22.78
C CYS A 33 -10.79 -7.13 22.68
N PHE A 34 -10.38 -6.04 23.29
CA PHE A 34 -11.01 -4.74 23.08
C PHE A 34 -10.57 -4.23 21.71
N PRO A 35 -11.50 -3.76 20.86
CA PRO A 35 -11.11 -3.12 19.60
C PRO A 35 -10.16 -1.94 19.88
N PRO A 36 -9.15 -1.71 19.03
CA PRO A 36 -8.30 -0.54 19.20
C PRO A 36 -9.19 0.71 19.14
N ASP A 37 -8.95 1.63 20.06
CA ASP A 37 -9.60 2.94 20.00
C ASP A 37 -9.17 3.62 18.70
N LEU A 38 -10.11 4.16 17.94
CA LEU A 38 -9.80 4.86 16.68
C LEU A 38 -8.74 5.97 16.88
N ARG A 39 -8.61 6.51 18.07
CA ARG A 39 -7.55 7.48 18.42
C ARG A 39 -6.14 6.87 18.40
N GLU A 40 -6.04 5.56 18.53
CA GLU A 40 -4.75 4.84 18.50
C GLU A 40 -4.34 4.45 17.08
N ILE A 41 -5.16 4.80 16.08
CA ILE A 41 -4.87 4.54 14.67
C ILE A 41 -4.49 5.87 13.99
N VAL A 42 -3.34 5.89 13.34
CA VAL A 42 -2.90 7.00 12.49
C VAL A 42 -2.99 6.55 11.04
N PHE A 43 -3.72 7.27 10.22
CA PHE A 43 -3.79 7.05 8.78
C PHE A 43 -2.79 7.98 8.08
N VAL A 44 -2.03 7.43 7.14
CA VAL A 44 -1.14 8.17 6.26
C VAL A 44 -1.58 7.93 4.82
N ILE A 45 -2.15 8.95 4.19
CA ILE A 45 -2.52 8.89 2.78
C ILE A 45 -1.27 9.22 1.95
N GLN A 46 -0.83 8.26 1.14
CA GLN A 46 0.35 8.34 0.28
C GLN A 46 0.02 9.20 -0.95
N SER A 47 0.08 10.49 -0.78
CA SER A 47 -0.35 11.50 -1.75
C SER A 47 0.80 12.32 -2.28
N GLN A 48 0.65 12.83 -3.51
CA GLN A 48 1.60 13.71 -4.17
C GLN A 48 1.12 15.16 -4.16
N SER A 49 2.04 16.12 -4.35
CA SER A 49 1.74 17.56 -4.35
C SER A 49 1.03 18.06 -5.62
N ASN A 50 0.86 17.22 -6.62
CA ASN A 50 0.10 17.54 -7.82
C ASN A 50 -1.36 17.83 -7.46
N SER A 51 -1.96 18.85 -8.06
CA SER A 51 -3.31 19.32 -7.73
C SER A 51 -4.41 18.26 -7.87
N PHE A 52 -4.25 17.28 -8.75
CA PHE A 52 -5.15 16.14 -8.89
C PHE A 52 -5.05 15.23 -7.67
N HIS A 53 -3.85 14.77 -7.32
CA HIS A 53 -3.61 13.89 -6.18
C HIS A 53 -3.98 14.56 -4.85
N VAL A 54 -3.66 15.85 -4.68
CA VAL A 54 -4.09 16.62 -3.50
C VAL A 54 -5.61 16.58 -3.31
N ARG A 55 -6.39 16.81 -4.38
CA ARG A 55 -7.86 16.77 -4.29
C ARG A 55 -8.39 15.38 -3.95
N GLN A 56 -7.80 14.32 -4.51
CA GLN A 56 -8.22 12.95 -4.19
C GLN A 56 -7.87 12.58 -2.74
N ALA A 57 -6.67 12.92 -2.30
CA ALA A 57 -6.24 12.68 -0.92
C ALA A 57 -7.12 13.43 0.10
N GLU A 58 -7.47 14.69 -0.17
CA GLU A 58 -8.39 15.45 0.70
C GLU A 58 -9.80 14.82 0.73
N ARG A 59 -10.32 14.35 -0.40
CA ARG A 59 -11.59 13.61 -0.44
C ARG A 59 -11.53 12.37 0.42
N ARG A 60 -10.45 11.58 0.28
CA ARG A 60 -10.23 10.37 1.08
C ARG A 60 -10.15 10.68 2.57
N LYS A 61 -9.43 11.74 2.95
CA LYS A 61 -9.37 12.22 4.33
C LYS A 61 -10.74 12.58 4.88
N VAL A 62 -11.54 13.33 4.11
CA VAL A 62 -12.91 13.72 4.51
C VAL A 62 -13.78 12.48 4.72
N ASP A 63 -13.69 11.48 3.82
CA ASP A 63 -14.44 10.23 3.95
C ASP A 63 -14.06 9.44 5.20
N LEU A 64 -12.77 9.25 5.45
CA LEU A 64 -12.27 8.59 6.67
C LEU A 64 -12.77 9.27 7.94
N LEU A 65 -12.67 10.60 8.01
CA LEU A 65 -13.12 11.38 9.15
C LEU A 65 -14.65 11.31 9.32
N LYS A 66 -15.42 11.32 8.22
CA LYS A 66 -16.88 11.17 8.26
C LYS A 66 -17.28 9.82 8.84
N GLN A 67 -16.67 8.71 8.37
CA GLN A 67 -16.90 7.38 8.94
C GLN A 67 -16.51 7.32 10.41
N ALA A 68 -15.35 7.87 10.78
CA ALA A 68 -14.89 7.89 12.15
C ALA A 68 -15.83 8.68 13.10
N HIS A 69 -16.36 9.82 12.66
CA HIS A 69 -17.31 10.61 13.46
C HIS A 69 -18.63 9.88 13.75
N SER A 70 -19.04 8.95 12.89
CA SER A 70 -20.21 8.09 13.15
C SER A 70 -19.95 7.03 14.22
N LEU A 71 -18.67 6.70 14.49
CA LEU A 71 -18.26 5.66 15.42
C LEU A 71 -17.73 6.16 16.74
N THR A 72 -17.13 7.37 16.76
CA THR A 72 -16.52 7.95 17.96
C THR A 72 -16.58 9.47 17.97
N LYS A 73 -16.57 10.05 19.20
CA LYS A 73 -16.45 11.53 19.38
C LYS A 73 -15.04 12.06 19.12
N LYS A 74 -14.04 11.20 19.13
CA LYS A 74 -12.63 11.56 18.94
C LYS A 74 -12.09 10.80 17.74
N PRO A 75 -12.04 11.43 16.54
CA PRO A 75 -11.60 10.79 15.32
C PRO A 75 -10.11 10.42 15.36
N PRO A 76 -9.66 9.50 14.49
CA PRO A 76 -8.26 9.19 14.29
C PRO A 76 -7.50 10.37 13.68
N VAL A 77 -6.18 10.31 13.73
CA VAL A 77 -5.33 11.24 13.00
C VAL A 77 -5.25 10.79 11.54
N VAL A 78 -5.44 11.71 10.60
CA VAL A 78 -5.29 11.47 9.16
C VAL A 78 -4.28 12.45 8.58
N LEU A 79 -3.15 11.93 8.14
CA LEU A 79 -2.03 12.67 7.58
C LEU A 79 -2.05 12.57 6.06
N LEU A 80 -1.64 13.65 5.38
CA LEU A 80 -1.43 13.68 3.94
C LEU A 80 0.08 13.76 3.69
N LEU A 81 0.64 12.79 2.98
CA LEU A 81 2.08 12.66 2.79
C LEU A 81 2.70 13.89 2.15
N HIS A 82 2.05 14.44 1.12
CA HIS A 82 2.52 15.65 0.42
C HIS A 82 2.62 16.90 1.30
N SER A 83 1.93 16.93 2.46
CA SER A 83 2.01 18.05 3.42
C SER A 83 3.11 17.88 4.46
N LEU A 84 3.76 16.73 4.52
CA LEU A 84 4.73 16.36 5.54
C LEU A 84 6.16 16.27 5.03
N SER A 85 6.34 16.17 3.72
CA SER A 85 7.64 15.96 3.09
C SER A 85 7.75 16.73 1.79
N ASP A 86 8.92 17.31 1.55
CA ASP A 86 9.26 17.94 0.27
C ASP A 86 9.51 16.90 -0.83
N ASN A 87 9.73 15.63 -0.46
CA ASN A 87 9.81 14.53 -1.39
C ASN A 87 8.40 14.17 -1.88
N GLN A 88 8.27 13.84 -3.15
CA GLN A 88 6.99 13.51 -3.74
C GLN A 88 6.72 12.02 -3.67
N GLY A 89 5.46 11.68 -3.36
CA GLY A 89 4.96 10.32 -3.42
C GLY A 89 5.54 9.39 -2.37
N ASP A 90 5.56 8.14 -2.71
CA ASP A 90 5.90 7.04 -1.80
C ASP A 90 7.35 7.06 -1.28
N TRP A 91 8.24 7.77 -1.95
CA TRP A 91 9.65 7.94 -1.56
C TRP A 91 9.85 8.54 -0.17
N SER A 92 8.80 9.17 0.37
CA SER A 92 8.83 9.81 1.69
C SER A 92 8.52 8.88 2.84
N ILE A 93 8.15 7.60 2.60
CA ILE A 93 7.70 6.68 3.65
C ILE A 93 8.79 6.40 4.68
N LEU A 94 9.96 5.93 4.24
CA LEU A 94 11.06 5.63 5.16
C LEU A 94 11.58 6.87 5.89
N PRO A 95 11.82 8.01 5.21
CA PRO A 95 12.20 9.27 5.87
C PRO A 95 11.15 9.80 6.85
N LEU A 96 9.88 9.42 6.71
CA LEU A 96 8.79 9.84 7.59
C LEU A 96 8.78 9.09 8.93
N LEU A 97 9.37 7.91 9.02
CA LEU A 97 9.33 7.07 10.22
C LEU A 97 9.81 7.76 11.50
N PRO A 98 10.90 8.55 11.52
CA PRO A 98 11.31 9.30 12.71
C PRO A 98 10.25 10.30 13.19
N TYR A 99 9.58 11.00 12.27
CA TYR A 99 8.48 11.90 12.60
C TYR A 99 7.28 11.15 13.19
N LEU A 100 6.87 10.04 12.57
CA LEU A 100 5.76 9.20 13.06
C LEU A 100 6.06 8.65 14.46
N SER A 101 7.28 8.17 14.68
CA SER A 101 7.75 7.69 15.97
C SER A 101 7.69 8.79 17.05
N GLN A 102 8.18 9.99 16.74
CA GLN A 102 8.22 11.09 17.70
C GLN A 102 6.82 11.62 18.03
N SER A 103 5.96 11.76 17.01
CA SER A 103 4.65 12.41 17.15
C SER A 103 3.59 11.45 17.69
N PHE A 104 3.67 10.17 17.36
CA PHE A 104 2.59 9.19 17.61
C PHE A 104 3.04 7.96 18.41
N GLY A 105 4.33 7.69 18.55
CA GLY A 105 4.86 6.46 19.15
C GLY A 105 4.38 6.17 20.58
N LYS A 106 3.91 7.19 21.33
CA LYS A 106 3.38 7.00 22.69
C LYS A 106 1.86 6.80 22.75
N ASN A 107 1.14 7.29 21.73
CA ASN A 107 -0.32 7.42 21.77
C ASN A 107 -1.04 6.69 20.65
N SER A 108 -0.31 6.00 19.78
CA SER A 108 -0.87 5.15 18.72
C SER A 108 -0.51 3.69 18.92
N SER A 109 -1.30 2.83 18.36
CA SER A 109 -1.06 1.38 18.28
C SER A 109 -0.74 0.95 16.85
N TRP A 110 -1.28 1.67 15.87
CA TRP A 110 -1.20 1.33 14.46
C TRP A 110 -0.96 2.56 13.58
N ILE A 111 -0.08 2.41 12.61
CA ILE A 111 0.03 3.34 11.48
C ILE A 111 -0.47 2.58 10.24
N VAL A 112 -1.49 3.11 9.59
CA VAL A 112 -2.12 2.56 8.39
C VAL A 112 -1.81 3.46 7.20
N PHE A 113 -1.12 2.91 6.22
CA PHE A 113 -0.81 3.58 4.98
C PHE A 113 -1.84 3.18 3.92
N LEU A 114 -2.27 4.13 3.11
CA LEU A 114 -3.20 3.90 2.01
C LEU A 114 -2.97 4.92 0.90
N GLU A 115 -3.31 4.55 -0.31
CA GLU A 115 -3.32 5.46 -1.45
C GLU A 115 -4.65 6.24 -1.51
N GLU A 116 -4.69 7.32 -2.26
CA GLU A 116 -5.88 8.17 -2.38
C GLU A 116 -7.09 7.44 -3.00
N GLU A 117 -6.85 6.39 -3.77
CA GLU A 117 -7.88 5.56 -4.42
C GLU A 117 -8.39 4.43 -3.51
N THR A 118 -7.74 4.19 -2.37
CA THR A 118 -8.13 3.13 -1.44
C THR A 118 -9.36 3.52 -0.64
N ASN A 119 -10.50 2.86 -0.87
CA ASN A 119 -11.66 2.96 0.00
C ASN A 119 -11.46 2.12 1.26
N VAL A 120 -11.84 2.67 2.41
CA VAL A 120 -11.73 1.99 3.70
C VAL A 120 -13.12 1.83 4.32
N LYS A 121 -13.44 0.61 4.76
CA LYS A 121 -14.61 0.31 5.61
C LYS A 121 -14.14 0.32 7.06
N MET A 122 -14.24 1.46 7.74
CA MET A 122 -13.61 1.73 9.04
C MET A 122 -13.89 0.65 10.08
N THR A 123 -15.16 0.24 10.23
CA THR A 123 -15.54 -0.80 11.20
C THR A 123 -14.83 -2.13 10.95
N LYS A 124 -14.71 -2.51 9.67
CA LYS A 124 -14.03 -3.77 9.30
C LYS A 124 -12.52 -3.68 9.51
N LEU A 125 -11.91 -2.55 9.16
CA LEU A 125 -10.49 -2.35 9.40
C LEU A 125 -10.14 -2.45 10.88
N VAL A 126 -10.95 -1.83 11.75
CA VAL A 126 -10.79 -1.96 13.20
C VAL A 126 -10.91 -3.43 13.64
N GLN A 127 -11.91 -4.17 13.15
CA GLN A 127 -12.06 -5.60 13.43
C GLN A 127 -10.86 -6.42 12.98
N VAL A 128 -10.26 -6.09 11.83
CA VAL A 128 -9.04 -6.75 11.35
C VAL A 128 -7.88 -6.50 12.29
N LEU A 129 -7.65 -5.24 12.67
CA LEU A 129 -6.53 -4.88 13.53
C LEU A 129 -6.64 -5.49 14.95
N THR A 130 -7.88 -5.77 15.44
CA THR A 130 -8.07 -6.47 16.73
C THR A 130 -7.53 -7.90 16.77
N LYS A 131 -7.34 -8.52 15.60
CA LYS A 131 -6.80 -9.88 15.52
C LYS A 131 -5.32 -9.96 15.88
N PHE A 132 -4.64 -8.82 15.94
CA PHE A 132 -3.19 -8.71 16.14
C PHE A 132 -2.86 -8.01 17.45
N ASP A 133 -1.93 -8.60 18.21
CA ASP A 133 -1.44 -8.01 19.45
C ASP A 133 -0.65 -6.72 19.16
N LYS A 134 -1.23 -5.56 19.50
CA LYS A 134 -0.66 -4.25 19.24
C LYS A 134 0.71 -3.99 19.90
N ASN A 135 1.11 -4.84 20.87
CA ASN A 135 2.38 -4.73 21.56
C ASN A 135 3.53 -5.51 20.88
N LYS A 136 3.22 -6.23 19.81
CA LYS A 136 4.21 -6.95 18.99
C LYS A 136 4.49 -6.22 17.70
N GLU A 137 5.60 -6.53 17.08
CA GLU A 137 5.95 -6.01 15.76
C GLU A 137 5.14 -6.71 14.67
N TRP A 138 4.33 -5.95 13.94
CA TRP A 138 3.51 -6.42 12.83
C TRP A 138 3.72 -5.58 11.59
N PHE A 139 3.84 -6.27 10.46
CA PHE A 139 3.82 -5.73 9.13
C PHE A 139 2.69 -6.43 8.35
N LEU A 140 1.59 -5.73 8.11
CA LEU A 140 0.32 -6.29 7.61
C LEU A 140 0.02 -5.73 6.22
N GLY A 141 -0.44 -6.57 5.28
CA GLY A 141 -0.82 -6.11 3.96
C GLY A 141 -1.39 -7.21 3.06
N LYS A 142 -1.90 -6.81 1.89
CA LYS A 142 -2.17 -7.73 0.79
C LYS A 142 -0.83 -8.09 0.15
N PRO A 143 -0.46 -9.38 0.09
CA PRO A 143 0.85 -9.76 -0.41
C PRO A 143 0.91 -9.73 -1.93
N LEU A 144 1.95 -9.11 -2.45
CA LEU A 144 2.48 -9.30 -3.79
C LEU A 144 3.78 -10.12 -3.71
N HIS A 145 4.14 -10.80 -4.78
CA HIS A 145 5.41 -11.48 -4.95
C HIS A 145 5.75 -11.53 -6.43
N ASP A 146 7.02 -11.71 -6.74
CA ASP A 146 7.46 -11.90 -8.10
C ASP A 146 7.39 -13.39 -8.47
N GLU A 147 7.00 -13.69 -9.69
CA GLU A 147 7.07 -15.07 -10.22
C GLU A 147 8.45 -15.38 -10.78
N GLU A 148 9.10 -14.37 -11.37
CA GLU A 148 10.44 -14.46 -11.97
C GLU A 148 11.28 -13.25 -11.57
N SER A 149 12.59 -13.39 -11.50
CA SER A 149 13.56 -12.32 -11.23
C SER A 149 13.69 -11.40 -12.44
N THR A 150 12.69 -10.57 -12.67
CA THR A 150 12.61 -9.71 -13.87
C THR A 150 13.10 -8.29 -13.65
N ILE A 151 13.16 -7.84 -12.41
CA ILE A 151 13.52 -6.47 -12.08
C ILE A 151 14.90 -6.44 -11.42
N ILE A 152 15.71 -5.50 -11.87
CA ILE A 152 17.13 -5.31 -11.47
C ILE A 152 17.34 -5.23 -9.95
N HIS A 153 16.32 -4.86 -9.18
CA HIS A 153 16.45 -4.64 -7.73
C HIS A 153 15.99 -5.79 -6.84
N HIS A 154 15.27 -6.76 -7.39
CA HIS A 154 14.72 -7.88 -6.62
C HIS A 154 15.72 -9.04 -6.50
N TYR A 155 17.02 -8.76 -6.52
CA TYR A 155 18.06 -9.78 -6.51
C TYR A 155 18.24 -10.52 -5.18
N ALA A 156 17.78 -9.95 -4.08
CA ALA A 156 17.95 -10.59 -2.76
C ALA A 156 17.31 -11.99 -2.69
N PHE A 157 16.30 -12.26 -3.53
CA PHE A 157 15.56 -13.52 -3.61
C PHE A 157 15.54 -14.11 -5.02
N ALA A 158 16.58 -13.83 -5.83
CA ALA A 158 16.63 -14.20 -7.25
C ALA A 158 16.46 -15.71 -7.53
N GLU A 159 16.88 -16.57 -6.59
CA GLU A 159 16.74 -18.03 -6.73
C GLU A 159 15.28 -18.51 -6.56
N ASN A 160 14.50 -17.82 -5.72
CA ASN A 160 13.08 -18.09 -5.50
C ASN A 160 12.32 -16.80 -5.12
N PRO A 161 11.97 -15.98 -6.10
CA PRO A 161 11.33 -14.67 -5.87
C PRO A 161 9.99 -14.78 -5.16
N SER A 162 9.25 -15.86 -5.35
CA SER A 162 7.92 -16.06 -4.77
C SER A 162 7.92 -16.20 -3.22
N ILE A 163 9.07 -16.44 -2.61
CA ILE A 163 9.20 -16.53 -1.15
C ILE A 163 9.05 -15.17 -0.52
N PHE A 164 9.59 -14.11 -1.15
CA PHE A 164 9.57 -12.77 -0.58
C PHE A 164 8.27 -12.06 -0.93
N LYS A 165 7.56 -11.60 0.10
CA LYS A 165 6.28 -10.90 -0.06
C LYS A 165 6.39 -9.45 0.36
N TYR A 166 5.82 -8.57 -0.45
CA TYR A 166 5.74 -7.14 -0.21
C TYR A 166 4.30 -6.65 -0.37
N PRO A 167 3.92 -5.53 0.26
CA PRO A 167 2.51 -5.10 0.31
C PRO A 167 2.05 -4.48 -1.01
N ASP A 168 0.83 -4.77 -1.38
CA ASP A 168 0.11 -3.98 -2.38
C ASP A 168 -0.38 -2.68 -1.74
N PHE A 169 0.24 -1.55 -2.07
CA PHE A 169 -0.06 -0.26 -1.46
C PHE A 169 -1.49 0.20 -1.71
N VAL A 170 -2.05 -0.14 -2.88
CA VAL A 170 -3.44 0.18 -3.23
C VAL A 170 -4.44 -0.52 -2.31
N ALA A 171 -4.10 -1.72 -1.80
CA ALA A 171 -4.93 -2.44 -0.83
C ALA A 171 -4.88 -1.84 0.58
N ALA A 172 -4.04 -0.86 0.84
CA ALA A 172 -3.54 -0.43 2.14
C ALA A 172 -2.61 -1.44 2.80
N TRP A 173 -1.82 -0.95 3.73
CA TRP A 173 -0.96 -1.76 4.59
C TRP A 173 -0.79 -1.09 5.95
N ALA A 174 -0.43 -1.87 6.95
CA ALA A 174 -0.32 -1.36 8.31
C ALA A 174 0.93 -1.89 9.02
N VAL A 175 1.46 -1.04 9.89
CA VAL A 175 2.54 -1.40 10.82
C VAL A 175 2.12 -1.09 12.24
N SER A 176 2.50 -1.95 13.17
CA SER A 176 2.32 -1.69 14.58
C SER A 176 3.30 -0.62 15.09
N THR A 177 2.92 0.11 16.10
CA THR A 177 3.79 1.12 16.70
C THR A 177 5.14 0.58 17.19
N PRO A 178 5.24 -0.60 17.83
CA PRO A 178 6.56 -1.19 18.15
C PRO A 178 7.48 -1.31 16.95
N LEU A 179 6.94 -1.74 15.81
CA LEU A 179 7.71 -1.82 14.56
C LEU A 179 8.16 -0.42 14.07
N VAL A 180 7.26 0.57 14.11
CA VAL A 180 7.60 1.96 13.73
C VAL A 180 8.73 2.52 14.60
N LEU A 181 8.70 2.25 15.91
CA LEU A 181 9.76 2.70 16.83
C LEU A 181 11.11 2.11 16.46
N ARG A 182 11.16 0.80 16.21
CA ARG A 182 12.40 0.11 15.79
C ARG A 182 12.92 0.64 14.44
N LEU A 183 12.03 0.77 13.45
CA LEU A 183 12.42 1.26 12.13
C LEU A 183 12.88 2.72 12.16
N ALA A 184 12.22 3.58 12.97
CA ALA A 184 12.63 4.97 13.15
C ALA A 184 14.01 5.09 13.78
N ASP A 185 14.34 4.20 14.71
CA ASP A 185 15.67 4.14 15.31
C ASP A 185 16.71 3.70 14.27
N LYS A 186 16.38 2.70 13.48
CA LYS A 186 17.22 2.25 12.36
C LYS A 186 17.50 3.39 11.37
N VAL A 187 16.47 4.13 10.92
CA VAL A 187 16.63 5.27 10.00
C VAL A 187 17.53 6.37 10.57
N ARG A 188 17.51 6.61 11.88
CA ARG A 188 18.39 7.60 12.52
C ARG A 188 19.84 7.17 12.56
N ASN A 189 20.10 5.88 12.71
CA ASN A 189 21.44 5.35 12.88
C ASN A 189 22.10 4.90 11.57
N GLU A 190 21.31 4.56 10.57
CA GLU A 190 21.77 4.08 9.27
C GLU A 190 21.24 4.99 8.17
N PRO A 191 22.11 5.64 7.39
CA PRO A 191 21.67 6.44 6.24
C PRO A 191 20.86 5.59 5.26
N LEU A 192 19.70 6.10 4.84
CA LEU A 192 18.94 5.47 3.78
C LEU A 192 19.77 5.47 2.49
N LYS A 193 19.95 4.30 1.92
CA LYS A 193 20.59 4.16 0.61
C LYS A 193 19.60 4.68 -0.43
N SER A 194 19.88 5.86 -0.98
CA SER A 194 18.97 6.54 -1.91
C SER A 194 19.19 6.18 -3.37
N ASP A 195 20.18 5.31 -3.65
CA ASP A 195 20.78 5.34 -4.96
C ASP A 195 19.93 4.72 -6.03
N PHE A 196 18.90 4.01 -5.83
CA PHE A 196 18.14 3.49 -6.97
C PHE A 196 16.97 2.59 -6.54
N THR A 197 15.94 3.18 -6.01
CA THR A 197 14.72 2.45 -5.70
C THR A 197 13.76 2.52 -6.88
N ILE A 198 13.55 1.43 -7.58
CA ILE A 198 12.58 1.35 -8.69
C ILE A 198 11.20 0.95 -8.17
N ASP A 199 11.14 -0.04 -7.26
CA ASP A 199 9.91 -0.51 -6.66
C ASP A 199 9.94 -0.27 -5.15
N LEU A 200 9.31 0.81 -4.73
CA LEU A 200 9.26 1.18 -3.32
C LEU A 200 8.55 0.15 -2.45
N LYS A 201 7.55 -0.55 -2.97
CA LYS A 201 6.80 -1.58 -2.22
C LYS A 201 7.75 -2.70 -1.79
N HIS A 202 8.57 -3.17 -2.72
CA HIS A 202 9.58 -4.19 -2.47
C HIS A 202 10.69 -3.67 -1.54
N GLU A 203 11.19 -2.44 -1.77
CA GLU A 203 12.25 -1.83 -0.96
C GLU A 203 11.82 -1.59 0.49
N VAL A 204 10.61 -1.11 0.73
CA VAL A 204 10.05 -0.97 2.09
C VAL A 204 10.00 -2.34 2.79
N ALA A 205 9.57 -3.38 2.08
CA ALA A 205 9.54 -4.72 2.64
C ALA A 205 10.93 -5.26 2.96
N LEU A 206 11.93 -5.04 2.09
CA LEU A 206 13.33 -5.39 2.35
C LEU A 206 13.89 -4.66 3.56
N TYR A 207 13.60 -3.35 3.66
CA TYR A 207 14.04 -2.54 4.79
C TYR A 207 13.47 -3.02 6.12
N ILE A 208 12.18 -3.43 6.13
CA ILE A 208 11.52 -3.99 7.31
C ILE A 208 12.06 -5.37 7.65
N TRP A 209 12.25 -6.24 6.66
CA TRP A 209 12.78 -7.59 6.82
C TRP A 209 14.21 -7.60 7.40
N ASP A 210 15.04 -6.62 7.03
CA ASP A 210 16.34 -6.37 7.62
C ASP A 210 17.23 -7.63 7.69
N ASN A 211 17.39 -8.31 6.56
CA ASN A 211 18.18 -9.56 6.48
C ASN A 211 17.74 -10.64 7.48
N GLY A 212 16.46 -10.70 7.81
CA GLY A 212 15.90 -11.68 8.75
C GLY A 212 15.79 -11.21 10.20
N ASN A 213 16.23 -9.99 10.51
CA ASN A 213 16.11 -9.40 11.86
C ASN A 213 14.71 -8.81 12.12
N GLY A 214 13.93 -8.56 11.07
CA GLY A 214 12.59 -7.98 11.15
C GLY A 214 11.49 -8.93 10.67
N PRO A 215 10.22 -8.54 10.85
CA PRO A 215 9.10 -9.37 10.45
C PRO A 215 8.94 -9.43 8.92
N HIS A 216 8.51 -10.58 8.44
CA HIS A 216 7.96 -10.71 7.10
C HIS A 216 6.56 -10.08 7.03
N LEU A 217 6.12 -9.74 5.79
CA LEU A 217 4.74 -9.32 5.57
C LEU A 217 3.77 -10.42 6.00
N THR A 218 2.85 -10.07 6.89
CA THR A 218 1.75 -10.93 7.29
C THR A 218 0.56 -10.67 6.37
N PRO A 219 0.11 -11.68 5.60
CA PRO A 219 -1.04 -11.54 4.71
C PRO A 219 -2.33 -11.25 5.46
N VAL A 220 -3.10 -10.27 4.97
CA VAL A 220 -4.41 -9.90 5.48
C VAL A 220 -5.43 -9.98 4.35
N PRO A 221 -6.22 -11.06 4.27
CA PRO A 221 -7.17 -11.29 3.16
C PRO A 221 -8.26 -10.22 3.04
N GLU A 222 -8.56 -9.50 4.11
CA GLU A 222 -9.55 -8.43 4.13
C GLU A 222 -9.04 -7.11 3.52
N LEU A 223 -7.75 -6.98 3.24
CA LEU A 223 -7.20 -5.87 2.48
C LEU A 223 -7.28 -6.21 0.99
N CYS A 224 -8.27 -5.65 0.32
CA CYS A 224 -8.64 -6.00 -1.06
C CYS A 224 -8.39 -4.83 -2.02
N THR A 225 -8.27 -5.17 -3.30
CA THR A 225 -8.16 -4.20 -4.43
C THR A 225 -9.30 -4.34 -5.42
N GLU A 226 -10.26 -5.20 -5.16
CA GLU A 226 -11.44 -5.34 -5.97
C GLU A 226 -12.31 -4.08 -5.87
N PRO A 227 -13.01 -3.70 -6.96
CA PRO A 227 -13.97 -2.60 -6.95
C PRO A 227 -15.05 -2.78 -5.89
N GLU A 228 -15.49 -1.69 -5.26
CA GLU A 228 -16.43 -1.74 -4.12
C GLU A 228 -17.74 -2.46 -4.45
N ASP A 229 -18.23 -2.33 -5.67
CA ASP A 229 -19.50 -2.94 -6.14
C ASP A 229 -19.39 -4.45 -6.43
N SER A 230 -18.19 -5.03 -6.34
CA SER A 230 -18.01 -6.47 -6.58
C SER A 230 -18.67 -7.31 -5.46
N PRO A 231 -19.41 -8.37 -5.80
CA PRO A 231 -19.99 -9.28 -4.79
C PRO A 231 -18.96 -9.91 -3.85
N GLN A 232 -17.72 -9.99 -4.31
CA GLN A 232 -16.60 -10.59 -3.57
C GLN A 232 -16.08 -9.70 -2.43
N THR A 233 -16.46 -8.42 -2.39
CA THR A 233 -15.94 -7.45 -1.42
C THR A 233 -16.66 -7.42 -0.07
N ARG A 234 -17.57 -8.36 0.18
CA ARG A 234 -18.31 -8.40 1.46
C ARG A 234 -17.40 -8.56 2.68
N HIS A 235 -16.32 -9.32 2.56
CA HIS A 235 -15.34 -9.53 3.63
C HIS A 235 -14.28 -8.41 3.70
N CYS A 236 -14.14 -7.61 2.65
CA CYS A 236 -13.07 -6.63 2.50
C CYS A 236 -13.20 -5.46 3.49
N ALA A 237 -12.09 -5.11 4.13
CA ALA A 237 -11.91 -3.90 4.91
C ALA A 237 -11.46 -2.71 4.04
N THR A 238 -10.83 -3.02 2.90
CA THR A 238 -10.46 -2.04 1.87
C THR A 238 -10.97 -2.48 0.50
N THR A 239 -11.18 -1.54 -0.40
CA THR A 239 -11.58 -1.76 -1.79
C THR A 239 -11.02 -0.63 -2.65
N LEU A 240 -10.97 -0.83 -3.96
CA LEU A 240 -10.55 0.21 -4.90
C LEU A 240 -11.72 1.14 -5.24
N SER A 241 -11.47 2.45 -5.27
CA SER A 241 -12.41 3.41 -5.84
C SER A 241 -12.46 3.22 -7.36
N THR A 242 -13.67 3.07 -7.90
CA THR A 242 -13.90 2.92 -9.34
C THR A 242 -14.24 4.24 -10.04
N GLU A 243 -14.28 5.35 -9.30
CA GLU A 243 -14.51 6.65 -9.91
C GLU A 243 -13.31 7.02 -10.78
N PRO A 244 -13.44 6.98 -12.12
CA PRO A 244 -12.35 7.43 -12.97
C PRO A 244 -12.12 8.94 -12.74
N PRO A 245 -10.86 9.39 -12.79
CA PRO A 245 -10.59 10.81 -12.73
C PRO A 245 -11.33 11.51 -13.89
N LEU A 246 -11.90 12.68 -13.62
CA LEU A 246 -12.40 13.57 -14.66
C LEU A 246 -11.18 14.08 -15.45
N CYS A 247 -10.89 13.40 -16.54
CA CYS A 247 -9.79 13.74 -17.44
C CYS A 247 -10.36 14.61 -18.55
N GLY A 248 -10.46 15.88 -18.48
CA GLY A 248 -10.80 16.80 -19.58
C GLY A 248 -11.64 16.24 -20.73
N GLU A 249 -11.51 16.84 -21.90
CA GLU A 249 -12.15 16.33 -23.12
C GLU A 249 -11.53 15.01 -23.58
N PRO A 250 -12.32 14.07 -24.12
CA PRO A 250 -11.80 12.82 -24.67
C PRO A 250 -10.77 13.08 -25.78
N VAL A 251 -9.65 12.40 -25.70
CA VAL A 251 -8.65 12.42 -26.78
C VAL A 251 -9.14 11.50 -27.90
N ASN A 252 -9.20 12.02 -29.14
CA ASN A 252 -9.54 11.21 -30.29
C ASN A 252 -8.37 10.32 -30.69
N LYS A 253 -8.65 9.16 -31.29
CA LYS A 253 -7.59 8.25 -31.76
C LYS A 253 -6.68 8.90 -32.79
N GLU A 254 -7.24 9.80 -33.60
CA GLU A 254 -6.55 10.56 -34.64
C GLU A 254 -5.53 11.54 -34.08
N ASP A 255 -5.70 11.98 -32.82
CA ASP A 255 -4.80 12.92 -32.15
C ASP A 255 -3.59 12.21 -31.52
N ILE A 256 -3.53 10.87 -31.61
CA ILE A 256 -2.48 10.05 -30.98
C ILE A 256 -1.55 9.51 -32.05
N PHE A 257 -0.29 9.91 -31.97
CA PHE A 257 0.81 9.30 -32.74
C PHE A 257 1.59 8.32 -31.83
N VAL A 258 1.70 7.07 -32.25
CA VAL A 258 2.43 6.03 -31.53
C VAL A 258 3.79 5.79 -32.17
N ALA A 259 4.85 6.20 -31.50
CA ALA A 259 6.22 5.93 -31.89
C ALA A 259 6.77 4.70 -31.17
N VAL A 260 6.90 3.59 -31.87
CA VAL A 260 7.45 2.35 -31.30
C VAL A 260 8.97 2.34 -31.44
N LYS A 261 9.68 2.51 -30.35
CA LYS A 261 11.13 2.37 -30.31
C LYS A 261 11.53 0.90 -30.24
N THR A 262 12.33 0.45 -31.16
CA THR A 262 12.88 -0.92 -31.23
C THR A 262 14.35 -0.92 -31.65
N CYS A 263 14.94 -2.07 -31.78
CA CYS A 263 16.28 -2.25 -32.38
C CYS A 263 16.31 -3.55 -33.19
N ARG A 264 17.31 -3.70 -34.05
CA ARG A 264 17.47 -4.87 -34.95
C ARG A 264 17.29 -6.22 -34.23
N LYS A 265 17.83 -6.35 -33.02
CA LYS A 265 17.72 -7.57 -32.20
C LYS A 265 16.27 -7.97 -31.93
N PHE A 266 15.36 -7.02 -31.78
CA PHE A 266 13.98 -7.26 -31.38
C PHE A 266 12.98 -7.22 -32.54
N HIS A 267 13.44 -7.03 -33.78
CA HIS A 267 12.57 -7.02 -34.95
C HIS A 267 11.82 -8.34 -35.12
N SER A 268 12.49 -9.47 -34.93
CA SER A 268 11.88 -10.80 -35.08
C SER A 268 11.10 -11.30 -33.87
N GLU A 269 11.40 -10.81 -32.68
CA GLU A 269 10.81 -11.30 -31.43
C GLU A 269 9.68 -10.42 -30.91
N ARG A 270 9.92 -9.11 -30.73
CA ARG A 270 9.00 -8.20 -30.07
C ARG A 270 8.02 -7.51 -31.00
N VAL A 271 8.46 -7.10 -32.18
CA VAL A 271 7.57 -6.43 -33.14
C VAL A 271 6.40 -7.30 -33.59
N PRO A 272 6.58 -8.63 -33.85
CA PRO A 272 5.45 -9.50 -34.16
C PRO A 272 4.41 -9.59 -33.04
N VAL A 273 4.81 -9.44 -31.78
CA VAL A 273 3.88 -9.40 -30.64
C VAL A 273 3.01 -8.14 -30.70
N ILE A 274 3.61 -6.97 -30.93
CA ILE A 274 2.89 -5.70 -31.10
C ILE A 274 1.88 -5.81 -32.24
N LYS A 275 2.31 -6.30 -33.41
CA LYS A 275 1.46 -6.48 -34.59
C LYS A 275 0.28 -7.43 -34.34
N LYS A 276 0.48 -8.49 -33.54
CA LYS A 276 -0.58 -9.44 -33.20
C LYS A 276 -1.54 -8.95 -32.12
N THR A 277 -1.12 -7.97 -31.30
CA THR A 277 -1.90 -7.52 -30.15
C THR A 277 -2.57 -6.18 -30.42
N TRP A 278 -1.90 -5.08 -30.21
CA TRP A 278 -2.50 -3.75 -30.11
C TRP A 278 -2.19 -2.79 -31.29
N GLU A 279 -1.30 -3.10 -32.23
CA GLU A 279 -1.01 -2.27 -33.41
C GLU A 279 -2.31 -1.89 -34.17
N LYS A 280 -3.24 -2.83 -34.29
CA LYS A 280 -4.54 -2.63 -34.93
C LYS A 280 -5.43 -1.57 -34.27
N ASP A 281 -5.16 -1.25 -33.01
CA ASP A 281 -5.93 -0.27 -32.23
C ASP A 281 -5.33 1.14 -32.34
N ALA A 282 -4.11 1.26 -32.88
CA ALA A 282 -3.46 2.54 -33.13
C ALA A 282 -3.90 3.13 -34.47
N PHE A 283 -4.27 4.40 -34.50
CA PHE A 283 -4.63 5.12 -35.74
C PHE A 283 -3.40 5.52 -36.54
N SER A 284 -2.36 6.02 -35.85
CA SER A 284 -1.10 6.41 -36.45
C SER A 284 0.05 5.76 -35.66
N LEU A 285 0.85 4.93 -36.34
CA LEU A 285 1.95 4.18 -35.70
C LEU A 285 3.14 4.09 -36.63
N GLU A 286 4.32 4.36 -36.11
CA GLU A 286 5.60 4.17 -36.81
C GLU A 286 6.60 3.43 -35.92
N TYR A 287 7.46 2.62 -36.57
CA TYR A 287 8.55 1.91 -35.90
C TYR A 287 9.87 2.62 -36.12
N TYR A 288 10.56 2.95 -35.05
CA TYR A 288 11.86 3.60 -35.04
C TYR A 288 12.94 2.64 -34.54
N SER A 289 14.06 2.49 -35.29
CA SER A 289 15.10 1.51 -35.00
C SER A 289 16.50 2.06 -35.34
N ASP A 290 17.51 1.35 -34.89
CA ASP A 290 18.92 1.49 -35.33
C ASP A 290 19.17 0.86 -36.69
N HIS A 291 18.18 0.17 -37.29
CA HIS A 291 18.30 -0.53 -38.56
C HIS A 291 17.00 -0.42 -39.36
N ALA A 292 17.13 -0.09 -40.66
CA ALA A 292 15.99 -0.15 -41.57
C ALA A 292 15.65 -1.59 -41.92
N ASP A 293 14.38 -1.98 -41.74
CA ASP A 293 13.86 -3.28 -42.08
C ASP A 293 12.57 -3.12 -42.89
N PRO A 294 12.61 -3.40 -44.20
CA PRO A 294 11.45 -3.26 -45.08
C PRO A 294 10.27 -4.20 -44.69
N SER A 295 10.53 -5.30 -44.00
CA SER A 295 9.47 -6.23 -43.56
C SER A 295 8.66 -5.67 -42.36
N ILE A 296 9.25 -4.72 -41.65
CA ILE A 296 8.66 -4.03 -40.50
C ILE A 296 8.71 -2.52 -40.76
N PRO A 297 8.38 -1.94 -41.81
CA PRO A 297 8.73 -0.59 -42.31
C PRO A 297 9.33 0.35 -41.23
N THR A 298 10.53 0.00 -40.74
CA THR A 298 11.21 0.76 -39.67
C THR A 298 11.95 1.96 -40.22
N ILE A 299 11.87 3.07 -39.49
CA ILE A 299 12.65 4.29 -39.72
C ILE A 299 13.99 4.14 -39.00
N ASN A 300 15.09 4.16 -39.77
CA ASN A 300 16.43 4.13 -39.18
C ASN A 300 16.79 5.49 -38.60
N LEU A 301 17.05 5.54 -37.30
CA LEU A 301 17.44 6.76 -36.57
C LEU A 301 18.91 7.13 -36.73
N GLY A 302 19.71 6.30 -37.38
CA GLY A 302 21.16 6.52 -37.56
C GLY A 302 21.95 6.48 -36.25
N VAL A 303 21.36 5.91 -35.18
CA VAL A 303 22.05 5.73 -33.89
C VAL A 303 22.89 4.46 -33.89
N PRO A 304 24.09 4.47 -33.32
CA PRO A 304 24.91 3.26 -33.24
C PRO A 304 24.27 2.27 -32.28
N ASN A 305 24.29 0.99 -32.66
CA ASN A 305 23.87 -0.10 -31.79
C ASN A 305 24.99 -0.33 -30.75
N THR A 306 24.94 0.42 -29.64
CA THR A 306 25.84 0.24 -28.51
C THR A 306 25.10 -0.52 -27.42
N GLU A 307 25.49 -1.77 -27.19
CA GLU A 307 25.14 -2.48 -25.96
C GLU A 307 25.84 -1.76 -24.78
N ARG A 308 25.11 -0.96 -24.02
CA ARG A 308 25.49 -0.49 -22.70
C ARG A 308 24.43 -0.90 -21.72
#